data_8446afcc771f9e87cd77493e9810c502
#
_entry.id   8446afcc771f9e87cd77493e9810c502
#
_cell.length_a   1.000
_cell.length_b   1.000
_cell.length_c   1.000
_cell.angle_alpha   90.00
_cell.angle_beta   90.00
_cell.angle_gamma   90.00
#
_symmetry.space_group_name_H-M   'P 1'
#
loop_
_entity.id
_entity.type
_entity.pdbx_description
1 polymer ?
#
loop_
_entity_poly.entity_id
_entity_poly.type
_entity_poly.pdbx_seq_one_letter_code
_entity_poly.pdbx_strand_id
1 'polypeptide(L)'
;MTVKQKNVLGEDLEECSVDPVTGWYRDGCCNTDNNDLGVHTVCAKVNNEFLEWCKQDGNDLITPHPEYGFPGLKDGDNWCVCASSYARSVDAGKACSVYVKRTHEKTLTLISIDKLKKFAIDLS
;
A
#
# COMPACT_ATOMS: atom_id res chain seq x y z
N MET A 1 -24.01 0.98 -7.61
CA MET A 1 -23.63 0.00 -6.59
C MET A 1 -22.16 -0.37 -6.78
N THR A 2 -21.34 -0.22 -5.75
CA THR A 2 -19.91 -0.50 -5.84
C THR A 2 -19.70 -1.99 -5.63
N VAL A 3 -19.04 -2.66 -6.59
CA VAL A 3 -18.65 -4.07 -6.42
C VAL A 3 -17.48 -4.11 -5.43
N LYS A 4 -17.61 -4.90 -4.39
CA LYS A 4 -16.56 -5.05 -3.39
C LYS A 4 -15.39 -5.81 -4.00
N GLN A 5 -14.21 -5.23 -3.90
CA GLN A 5 -12.99 -5.82 -4.46
C GLN A 5 -12.39 -6.83 -3.48
N LYS A 6 -11.48 -7.66 -3.96
CA LYS A 6 -10.92 -8.78 -3.18
C LYS A 6 -9.48 -8.52 -2.79
N ASN A 7 -9.09 -9.05 -1.63
CA ASN A 7 -7.72 -9.02 -1.17
C ASN A 7 -6.91 -10.19 -1.75
N VAL A 8 -5.61 -10.23 -1.45
CA VAL A 8 -4.70 -11.26 -1.96
C VAL A 8 -5.03 -12.67 -1.48
N LEU A 9 -5.91 -12.80 -0.46
CA LEU A 9 -6.35 -14.09 0.04
C LEU A 9 -7.67 -14.55 -0.62
N GLY A 10 -8.22 -13.73 -1.54
CA GLY A 10 -9.48 -14.04 -2.21
C GLY A 10 -10.72 -13.69 -1.39
N GLU A 11 -10.54 -12.98 -0.29
CA GLU A 11 -11.61 -12.52 0.59
C GLU A 11 -11.96 -11.06 0.28
N ASP A 12 -13.04 -10.55 0.88
CA ASP A 12 -13.39 -9.14 0.72
C ASP A 12 -12.27 -8.24 1.24
N LEU A 13 -11.93 -7.21 0.45
CA LEU A 13 -10.87 -6.27 0.80
C LEU A 13 -11.26 -5.45 2.03
N GLU A 14 -10.42 -5.45 3.05
CA GLU A 14 -10.65 -4.68 4.28
C GLU A 14 -10.09 -3.26 4.15
N GLU A 15 -10.59 -2.34 4.97
CA GLU A 15 -10.15 -0.95 5.00
C GLU A 15 -8.69 -0.84 5.42
N CYS A 16 -7.91 -0.02 4.70
CA CYS A 16 -6.50 0.22 5.00
C CYS A 16 -6.31 1.35 6.01
N SER A 17 -6.83 2.53 5.70
CA SER A 17 -6.74 3.68 6.63
C SER A 17 -7.69 4.80 6.24
N VAL A 18 -8.26 5.46 7.25
CA VAL A 18 -9.02 6.70 7.07
C VAL A 18 -8.35 7.88 7.79
N ASP A 19 -7.24 7.64 8.48
CA ASP A 19 -6.45 8.69 9.17
C ASP A 19 -4.96 8.30 9.14
N PRO A 20 -4.23 8.67 8.08
CA PRO A 20 -4.67 9.46 6.91
C PRO A 20 -5.60 8.67 5.99
N VAL A 21 -6.50 9.36 5.31
CA VAL A 21 -7.34 8.76 4.28
C VAL A 21 -6.45 8.33 3.11
N THR A 22 -6.55 7.07 2.71
CA THR A 22 -5.71 6.51 1.67
C THR A 22 -6.54 5.89 0.55
N GLY A 23 -5.85 5.39 -0.48
CA GLY A 23 -6.44 4.69 -1.59
C GLY A 23 -6.54 5.55 -2.84
N TRP A 24 -6.58 4.90 -4.01
CA TRP A 24 -6.74 5.58 -5.29
C TRP A 24 -8.02 6.45 -5.30
N TYR A 25 -9.10 5.94 -4.70
CA TYR A 25 -10.37 6.65 -4.60
C TYR A 25 -10.49 7.52 -3.35
N ARG A 26 -9.51 7.51 -2.45
CA ARG A 26 -9.56 8.19 -1.15
C ARG A 26 -10.78 7.75 -0.31
N ASP A 27 -11.10 6.45 -0.39
CA ASP A 27 -12.19 5.84 0.37
C ASP A 27 -11.68 5.00 1.56
N GLY A 28 -10.39 5.05 1.84
CA GLY A 28 -9.77 4.29 2.93
C GLY A 28 -9.36 2.89 2.56
N CYS A 29 -9.70 2.41 1.37
CA CYS A 29 -9.42 1.05 0.91
C CYS A 29 -8.47 1.08 -0.28
N CYS A 30 -7.64 0.04 -0.43
CA CYS A 30 -6.72 -0.07 -1.55
C CYS A 30 -7.42 -0.62 -2.80
N ASN A 31 -8.61 -0.07 -3.09
CA ASN A 31 -9.34 -0.34 -4.32
C ASN A 31 -8.59 0.22 -5.52
N THR A 32 -8.77 -0.40 -6.68
CA THR A 32 -8.08 0.04 -7.89
C THR A 32 -8.95 -0.15 -9.12
N ASP A 33 -8.54 0.48 -10.22
CA ASP A 33 -9.13 0.30 -11.54
C ASP A 33 -8.06 0.49 -12.61
N ASN A 34 -8.47 0.44 -13.89
CA ASN A 34 -7.53 0.53 -15.00
C ASN A 34 -6.89 1.91 -15.16
N ASN A 35 -7.43 2.94 -14.49
CA ASN A 35 -6.86 4.29 -14.52
C ASN A 35 -5.77 4.49 -13.46
N ASP A 36 -5.68 3.58 -12.50
CA ASP A 36 -4.64 3.60 -11.47
C ASP A 36 -3.37 2.95 -12.03
N LEU A 37 -2.62 3.71 -12.80
CA LEU A 37 -1.41 3.21 -13.46
C LEU A 37 -0.30 2.84 -12.48
N GLY A 38 -0.28 3.48 -11.30
CA GLY A 38 0.68 3.18 -10.25
C GLY A 38 0.33 1.92 -9.45
N VAL A 39 -0.88 1.39 -9.63
CA VAL A 39 -1.38 0.20 -8.91
C VAL A 39 -1.17 0.37 -7.40
N HIS A 40 -1.91 1.33 -6.81
CA HIS A 40 -1.80 1.67 -5.37
C HIS A 40 -2.59 0.67 -4.54
N THR A 41 -2.12 -0.56 -4.45
CA THR A 41 -2.89 -1.71 -3.96
C THR A 41 -2.33 -2.38 -2.71
N VAL A 42 -1.12 -2.00 -2.26
CA VAL A 42 -0.50 -2.62 -1.09
C VAL A 42 -0.77 -1.78 0.15
N CYS A 43 -1.53 -2.33 1.11
CA CYS A 43 -1.72 -1.65 2.39
C CYS A 43 -0.51 -1.90 3.29
N ALA A 44 0.38 -0.92 3.34
CA ALA A 44 1.63 -1.00 4.09
C ALA A 44 1.52 -0.21 5.39
N LYS A 45 2.09 -0.77 6.46
CA LYS A 45 2.35 -0.01 7.69
C LYS A 45 3.76 0.55 7.54
N VAL A 46 3.85 1.83 7.14
CA VAL A 46 5.13 2.42 6.78
C VAL A 46 5.99 2.68 8.01
N ASN A 47 7.31 2.63 7.80
CA ASN A 47 8.28 3.00 8.84
C ASN A 47 9.28 3.98 8.23
N ASN A 48 10.13 4.56 9.07
CA ASN A 48 11.09 5.57 8.62
C ASN A 48 12.04 5.04 7.55
N GLU A 49 12.53 3.82 7.70
CA GLU A 49 13.45 3.21 6.73
C GLU A 49 12.80 3.08 5.36
N PHE A 50 11.56 2.59 5.31
CA PHE A 50 10.81 2.45 4.06
C PHE A 50 10.54 3.82 3.43
N LEU A 51 10.10 4.80 4.24
CA LEU A 51 9.80 6.15 3.75
C LEU A 51 11.02 6.84 3.17
N GLU A 52 12.17 6.73 3.83
CA GLU A 52 13.43 7.31 3.34
C GLU A 52 13.87 6.62 2.05
N TRP A 53 13.74 5.29 1.98
CA TRP A 53 14.06 4.55 0.77
C TRP A 53 13.16 4.97 -0.40
N CYS A 54 11.86 5.13 -0.16
CA CYS A 54 10.91 5.57 -1.19
C CYS A 54 11.29 6.95 -1.72
N LYS A 55 11.67 7.87 -0.84
CA LYS A 55 12.08 9.21 -1.24
C LYS A 55 13.30 9.16 -2.17
N GLN A 56 14.29 8.34 -1.84
CA GLN A 56 15.48 8.16 -2.67
C GLN A 56 15.15 7.47 -4.00
N ASP A 57 14.16 6.61 -4.01
CA ASP A 57 13.71 5.88 -5.21
C ASP A 57 12.79 6.74 -6.10
N GLY A 58 12.59 8.01 -5.75
CA GLY A 58 11.78 8.93 -6.53
C GLY A 58 10.31 9.02 -6.16
N ASN A 59 9.90 8.35 -5.08
CA ASN A 59 8.53 8.36 -4.59
C ASN A 59 8.50 8.94 -3.17
N ASP A 60 8.50 10.27 -3.08
CA ASP A 60 8.52 10.97 -1.79
C ASP A 60 7.14 10.94 -1.14
N LEU A 61 6.99 10.11 -0.12
CA LEU A 61 5.76 9.99 0.68
C LEU A 61 5.83 10.82 1.97
N ILE A 62 6.95 11.50 2.21
CA ILE A 62 7.18 12.25 3.46
C ILE A 62 6.70 13.70 3.34
N THR A 63 6.97 14.34 2.21
CA THR A 63 6.65 15.76 2.01
C THR A 63 5.14 15.95 1.85
N PRO A 64 4.50 16.79 2.67
CA PRO A 64 3.08 17.08 2.51
C PRO A 64 2.78 17.78 1.19
N HIS A 65 1.62 17.46 0.61
CA HIS A 65 1.09 18.12 -0.58
C HIS A 65 -0.36 18.55 -0.28
N PRO A 66 -0.55 19.69 0.41
CA PRO A 66 -1.89 20.13 0.81
C PRO A 66 -2.84 20.33 -0.37
N GLU A 67 -2.30 20.67 -1.55
CA GLU A 67 -3.08 20.86 -2.79
C GLU A 67 -3.78 19.57 -3.24
N TYR A 68 -3.30 18.40 -2.81
CA TYR A 68 -3.91 17.10 -3.08
C TYR A 68 -4.53 16.48 -1.83
N GLY A 69 -4.59 17.23 -0.72
CA GLY A 69 -5.06 16.69 0.54
C GLY A 69 -4.15 15.63 1.15
N PHE A 70 -2.87 15.63 0.76
CA PHE A 70 -1.90 14.64 1.25
C PHE A 70 -1.09 15.23 2.41
N PRO A 71 -1.24 14.68 3.63
CA PRO A 71 -0.59 15.25 4.83
C PRO A 71 0.88 14.88 5.00
N GLY A 72 1.43 14.03 4.13
CA GLY A 72 2.72 13.39 4.35
C GLY A 72 2.59 12.23 5.34
N LEU A 73 3.43 11.22 5.18
CA LEU A 73 3.39 10.04 6.03
C LEU A 73 4.50 10.06 7.06
N LYS A 74 4.24 9.42 8.19
CA LYS A 74 5.20 9.24 9.27
C LYS A 74 5.19 7.79 9.72
N ASP A 75 6.18 7.40 10.49
CA ASP A 75 6.30 6.05 11.04
C ASP A 75 4.99 5.60 11.69
N GLY A 76 4.51 4.42 11.31
CA GLY A 76 3.30 3.83 11.87
C GLY A 76 2.03 4.11 11.07
N ASP A 77 2.06 5.02 10.09
CA ASP A 77 0.90 5.28 9.25
C ASP A 77 0.63 4.09 8.32
N ASN A 78 -0.65 3.87 7.99
CA ASN A 78 -1.05 2.89 6.99
C ASN A 78 -1.36 3.61 5.68
N TRP A 79 -0.87 3.09 4.58
CA TRP A 79 -1.05 3.73 3.27
C TRP A 79 -1.11 2.70 2.15
N CYS A 80 -1.95 2.96 1.16
CA CYS A 80 -2.01 2.15 -0.06
C CYS A 80 -0.87 2.56 -0.97
N VAL A 81 0.26 1.84 -0.90
CA VAL A 81 1.45 2.16 -1.67
C VAL A 81 1.43 1.50 -3.03
N CYS A 82 2.20 2.06 -3.96
CA CYS A 82 2.37 1.53 -5.30
C CYS A 82 2.99 0.12 -5.24
N ALA A 83 2.36 -0.85 -5.91
CA ALA A 83 2.80 -2.24 -5.84
C ALA A 83 4.21 -2.44 -6.40
N SER A 84 4.56 -1.75 -7.49
CA SER A 84 5.92 -1.85 -8.05
C SER A 84 6.96 -1.25 -7.12
N SER A 85 6.65 -0.14 -6.45
CA SER A 85 7.56 0.45 -5.45
C SER A 85 7.75 -0.50 -4.27
N TYR A 86 6.69 -1.13 -3.80
CA TYR A 86 6.79 -2.10 -2.72
C TYR A 86 7.64 -3.30 -3.13
N ALA A 87 7.43 -3.81 -4.36
CA ALA A 87 8.23 -4.93 -4.88
C ALA A 87 9.72 -4.58 -4.92
N ARG A 88 10.06 -3.38 -5.37
CA ARG A 88 11.47 -2.92 -5.38
C ARG A 88 12.01 -2.81 -3.96
N SER A 89 11.21 -2.38 -2.99
CA SER A 89 11.64 -2.28 -1.60
C SER A 89 11.96 -3.66 -1.00
N VAL A 90 11.20 -4.68 -1.38
CA VAL A 90 11.48 -6.07 -0.97
C VAL A 90 12.86 -6.49 -1.48
N ASP A 91 13.12 -6.24 -2.76
CA ASP A 91 14.41 -6.60 -3.38
C ASP A 91 15.58 -5.81 -2.77
N ALA A 92 15.32 -4.59 -2.34
CA ALA A 92 16.34 -3.72 -1.73
C ALA A 92 16.56 -3.98 -0.23
N GLY A 93 15.77 -4.88 0.38
CA GLY A 93 15.86 -5.14 1.82
C GLY A 93 15.31 -4.01 2.67
N LYS A 94 14.41 -3.20 2.14
CA LYS A 94 13.85 -2.02 2.81
C LYS A 94 12.33 -2.09 3.01
N ALA A 95 11.71 -3.25 2.72
CA ALA A 95 10.26 -3.39 2.83
C ALA A 95 9.78 -3.21 4.27
N CYS A 96 8.63 -2.52 4.41
CA CYS A 96 7.93 -2.41 5.69
C CYS A 96 6.87 -3.50 5.81
N SER A 97 6.19 -3.54 6.96
CA SER A 97 5.11 -4.49 7.21
C SER A 97 3.91 -4.22 6.31
N VAL A 98 3.14 -5.27 6.00
CA VAL A 98 1.92 -5.17 5.18
C VAL A 98 0.75 -5.85 5.86
N TYR A 99 -0.45 -5.42 5.49
CA TYR A 99 -1.71 -6.06 5.87
C TYR A 99 -2.26 -6.79 4.64
N VAL A 100 -2.08 -8.11 4.58
CA VAL A 100 -2.51 -8.88 3.40
C VAL A 100 -4.02 -8.89 3.22
N LYS A 101 -4.78 -8.78 4.33
CA LYS A 101 -6.25 -8.70 4.26
C LYS A 101 -6.74 -7.35 3.71
N ARG A 102 -5.88 -6.35 3.69
CA ARG A 102 -6.16 -4.99 3.21
C ARG A 102 -5.41 -4.66 1.93
N THR A 103 -4.76 -5.66 1.33
CA THR A 103 -3.99 -5.52 0.08
C THR A 103 -4.77 -6.16 -1.05
N HIS A 104 -4.98 -5.39 -2.13
CA HIS A 104 -5.79 -5.81 -3.27
C HIS A 104 -5.12 -6.96 -4.03
N GLU A 105 -5.94 -7.89 -4.54
CA GLU A 105 -5.45 -9.07 -5.27
C GLU A 105 -4.62 -8.72 -6.50
N LYS A 106 -4.82 -7.56 -7.11
CA LYS A 106 -4.04 -7.12 -8.27
C LYS A 106 -2.54 -7.01 -7.97
N THR A 107 -2.18 -6.85 -6.70
CA THR A 107 -0.78 -6.86 -6.25
C THR A 107 -0.06 -8.13 -6.68
N LEU A 108 -0.78 -9.26 -6.78
CA LEU A 108 -0.18 -10.54 -7.15
C LEU A 108 0.34 -10.59 -8.58
N THR A 109 -0.01 -9.61 -9.42
CA THR A 109 0.59 -9.49 -10.76
C THR A 109 2.04 -9.01 -10.69
N LEU A 110 2.47 -8.43 -9.57
CA LEU A 110 3.79 -7.82 -9.40
C LEU A 110 4.62 -8.46 -8.28
N ILE A 111 3.96 -9.04 -7.26
CA ILE A 111 4.63 -9.63 -6.09
C ILE A 111 3.96 -10.95 -5.77
N SER A 112 4.74 -12.01 -5.52
CA SER A 112 4.17 -13.30 -5.12
C SER A 112 3.57 -13.22 -3.72
N ILE A 113 2.55 -14.06 -3.47
CA ILE A 113 1.93 -14.15 -2.15
C ILE A 113 2.95 -14.59 -1.09
N ASP A 114 3.91 -15.44 -1.44
CA ASP A 114 4.93 -15.91 -0.50
C ASP A 114 5.82 -14.75 -0.02
N LYS A 115 6.18 -13.84 -0.92
CA LYS A 115 6.97 -12.65 -0.55
C LYS A 115 6.16 -11.72 0.36
N LEU A 116 4.88 -11.50 0.04
CA LEU A 116 4.00 -10.66 0.86
C LEU A 116 3.84 -11.23 2.28
N LYS A 117 3.67 -12.55 2.39
CA LYS A 117 3.48 -13.20 3.69
C LYS A 117 4.65 -13.01 4.64
N LYS A 118 5.87 -12.85 4.11
CA LYS A 118 7.04 -12.60 4.95
C LYS A 118 6.95 -11.30 5.74
N PHE A 119 6.19 -10.33 5.24
CA PHE A 119 6.05 -9.01 5.87
C PHE A 119 4.65 -8.79 6.44
N ALA A 120 3.78 -9.81 6.38
CA ALA A 120 2.39 -9.69 6.82
C ALA A 120 2.30 -9.64 8.35
N ILE A 121 1.51 -8.69 8.87
CA ILE A 121 1.30 -8.55 10.31
C ILE A 121 -0.14 -8.86 10.73
N ASP A 122 -1.01 -9.22 9.78
CA ASP A 122 -2.41 -9.58 10.04
C ASP A 122 -2.71 -11.04 9.74
N LEU A 123 -1.68 -11.88 9.65
CA LEU A 123 -1.81 -13.34 9.57
C LEU A 123 -1.39 -13.95 10.90
N SER A 124 -2.17 -14.88 11.38
CA SER A 124 -1.84 -15.65 12.58
C SER A 124 -1.12 -16.95 12.21
#